data_34c9178a1c37cd1801cfd27e9ffba2c1
#
_entry.id   34c9178a1c37cd1801cfd27e9ffba2c1
#
_cell.length_a   1.000
_cell.length_b   1.000
_cell.length_c   1.000
_cell.angle_alpha   90.00
_cell.angle_beta   90.00
_cell.angle_gamma   90.00
#
_symmetry.space_group_name_H-M   'P 1'
#
loop_
_entity.id
_entity.type
_entity.pdbx_description
1 polymer ?
#
loop_
_entity_poly.entity_id
_entity_poly.type
_entity_poly.pdbx_seq_one_letter_code
_entity_poly.pdbx_strand_id
1 'polypeptide(L)'
;MFSLPDLFSVAGRTALVTGGATGLGRVCAEALLSAGARVLIASRKAEACEAVARELSALGPFEGFGGTVASEPGVTALAEEVRKRTDRLDILVNNAGVNWGAPFETFEWKGWERVLGVNVMGLFTLTRDLMPLLLKSGGEDRPATIVNIGSVMGTVTQSESAYSYAASKSAVHHLTRILAGEFAGRHVTVNAIAPGPFKSKMTSFALDKQEGLAAALAAVPMQRLGRPEDLAATLLYLTGRGGAYTTGAIIPVDGGVSVYAPPAMLSEI
;
A
#
# COMPACT_ATOMS: atom_id res chain seq x y z
N MET A 1 20.45 8.22 -23.75
CA MET A 1 19.09 8.80 -23.76
C MET A 1 18.19 7.80 -23.04
N PHE A 2 17.39 8.22 -22.05
CA PHE A 2 16.45 7.34 -21.38
C PHE A 2 15.17 7.16 -22.22
N SER A 3 14.56 5.99 -22.12
CA SER A 3 13.25 5.69 -22.71
C SER A 3 12.17 5.88 -21.67
N LEU A 4 11.07 6.57 -22.00
CA LEU A 4 9.94 6.73 -21.07
C LEU A 4 9.34 5.38 -20.62
N PRO A 5 9.11 4.39 -21.50
CA PRO A 5 8.68 3.07 -21.07
C PRO A 5 9.63 2.42 -20.06
N ASP A 6 10.95 2.56 -20.21
CA ASP A 6 11.92 1.94 -19.32
C ASP A 6 11.89 2.53 -17.89
N LEU A 7 11.48 3.80 -17.75
CA LEU A 7 11.38 4.44 -16.43
C LEU A 7 10.32 3.80 -15.54
N PHE A 8 9.25 3.27 -16.13
CA PHE A 8 8.10 2.69 -15.42
C PHE A 8 8.00 1.18 -15.56
N SER A 9 8.84 0.57 -16.40
CA SER A 9 8.86 -0.89 -16.60
C SER A 9 9.36 -1.60 -15.35
N VAL A 10 8.63 -2.64 -14.98
CA VAL A 10 9.04 -3.62 -13.96
C VAL A 10 9.21 -5.02 -14.55
N ALA A 11 9.43 -5.10 -15.86
CA ALA A 11 9.63 -6.35 -16.57
C ALA A 11 10.77 -7.18 -15.96
N GLY A 12 10.50 -8.48 -15.78
CA GLY A 12 11.42 -9.43 -15.18
C GLY A 12 11.59 -9.32 -13.66
N ARG A 13 10.82 -8.46 -12.99
CA ARG A 13 10.78 -8.35 -11.52
C ARG A 13 9.72 -9.26 -10.93
N THR A 14 9.98 -9.79 -9.74
CA THR A 14 9.00 -10.52 -8.93
C THR A 14 8.45 -9.62 -7.85
N ALA A 15 7.13 -9.49 -7.80
CA ALA A 15 6.42 -8.64 -6.84
C ALA A 15 5.52 -9.46 -5.92
N LEU A 16 5.45 -9.09 -4.65
CA LEU A 16 4.43 -9.57 -3.69
C LEU A 16 3.53 -8.40 -3.31
N VAL A 17 2.20 -8.61 -3.40
CA VAL A 17 1.19 -7.65 -2.93
C VAL A 17 0.33 -8.31 -1.85
N THR A 18 0.42 -7.82 -0.61
CA THR A 18 -0.46 -8.28 0.47
C THR A 18 -1.84 -7.64 0.38
N GLY A 19 -2.90 -8.43 0.59
CA GLY A 19 -4.27 -7.94 0.36
C GLY A 19 -4.59 -7.68 -1.12
N GLY A 20 -3.87 -8.35 -2.04
CA GLY A 20 -3.92 -8.12 -3.48
C GLY A 20 -5.20 -8.57 -4.21
N ALA A 21 -6.14 -9.22 -3.51
CA ALA A 21 -7.35 -9.73 -4.17
C ALA A 21 -8.45 -8.68 -4.36
N THR A 22 -8.38 -7.51 -3.71
CA THR A 22 -9.47 -6.50 -3.78
C THR A 22 -8.94 -5.07 -3.57
N GLY A 23 -9.74 -4.07 -4.00
CA GLY A 23 -9.47 -2.66 -3.73
C GLY A 23 -8.11 -2.20 -4.23
N LEU A 24 -7.43 -1.37 -3.44
CA LEU A 24 -6.13 -0.79 -3.81
C LEU A 24 -5.06 -1.85 -4.04
N GLY A 25 -5.09 -2.96 -3.28
CA GLY A 25 -4.15 -4.06 -3.47
C GLY A 25 -4.31 -4.73 -4.84
N ARG A 26 -5.54 -4.91 -5.31
CA ARG A 26 -5.81 -5.42 -6.66
C ARG A 26 -5.31 -4.45 -7.73
N VAL A 27 -5.56 -3.15 -7.57
CA VAL A 27 -5.02 -2.12 -8.47
C VAL A 27 -3.49 -2.19 -8.53
N CYS A 28 -2.82 -2.32 -7.38
CA CYS A 28 -1.36 -2.46 -7.34
C CYS A 28 -0.88 -3.71 -8.09
N ALA A 29 -1.57 -4.85 -7.89
CA ALA A 29 -1.21 -6.10 -8.53
C ALA A 29 -1.39 -6.05 -10.06
N GLU A 30 -2.52 -5.51 -10.53
CA GLU A 30 -2.81 -5.31 -11.97
C GLU A 30 -1.81 -4.35 -12.63
N ALA A 31 -1.46 -3.24 -11.96
CA ALA A 31 -0.49 -2.29 -12.47
C ALA A 31 0.90 -2.93 -12.64
N LEU A 32 1.38 -3.68 -11.64
CA LEU A 32 2.67 -4.36 -11.71
C LEU A 32 2.68 -5.45 -12.79
N LEU A 33 1.60 -6.23 -12.91
CA LEU A 33 1.46 -7.23 -13.96
C LEU A 33 1.51 -6.60 -15.35
N SER A 34 0.72 -5.54 -15.57
CA SER A 34 0.65 -4.82 -16.84
C SER A 34 2.00 -4.18 -17.24
N ALA A 35 2.83 -3.85 -16.24
CA ALA A 35 4.18 -3.31 -16.46
C ALA A 35 5.27 -4.41 -16.56
N GLY A 36 4.86 -5.69 -16.63
CA GLY A 36 5.72 -6.84 -16.96
C GLY A 36 6.30 -7.59 -15.75
N ALA A 37 5.82 -7.37 -14.53
CA ALA A 37 6.26 -8.14 -13.36
C ALA A 37 5.60 -9.52 -13.31
N ARG A 38 6.31 -10.50 -12.71
CA ARG A 38 5.68 -11.65 -12.09
C ARG A 38 5.05 -11.23 -10.76
N VAL A 39 3.76 -11.46 -10.58
CA VAL A 39 3.02 -10.98 -9.42
C VAL A 39 2.54 -12.14 -8.55
N LEU A 40 2.86 -12.06 -7.27
CA LEU A 40 2.32 -12.90 -6.21
C LEU A 40 1.33 -12.06 -5.39
N ILE A 41 0.12 -12.56 -5.16
CA ILE A 41 -0.81 -11.93 -4.24
C ILE A 41 -1.16 -12.86 -3.09
N ALA A 42 -1.28 -12.30 -1.89
CA ALA A 42 -1.71 -13.05 -0.72
C ALA A 42 -2.81 -12.32 0.05
N SER A 43 -3.81 -13.05 0.52
CA SER A 43 -4.81 -12.55 1.47
C SER A 43 -5.36 -13.68 2.32
N ARG A 44 -6.11 -13.34 3.38
CA ARG A 44 -6.76 -14.33 4.25
C ARG A 44 -7.74 -15.26 3.52
N LYS A 45 -8.28 -14.82 2.38
CA LYS A 45 -9.21 -15.59 1.54
C LYS A 45 -8.43 -16.14 0.34
N ALA A 46 -7.90 -17.36 0.48
CA ALA A 46 -7.15 -18.05 -0.58
C ALA A 46 -7.93 -18.10 -1.89
N GLU A 47 -9.18 -18.54 -1.84
CA GLU A 47 -10.08 -18.65 -3.00
C GLU A 47 -10.22 -17.35 -3.78
N ALA A 48 -10.29 -16.20 -3.07
CA ALA A 48 -10.35 -14.89 -3.72
C ALA A 48 -9.04 -14.55 -4.46
N CYS A 49 -7.89 -14.89 -3.90
CA CYS A 49 -6.58 -14.71 -4.54
C CYS A 49 -6.46 -15.61 -5.78
N GLU A 50 -6.84 -16.87 -5.66
CA GLU A 50 -6.83 -17.84 -6.75
C GLU A 50 -7.78 -17.44 -7.90
N ALA A 51 -8.97 -16.90 -7.56
CA ALA A 51 -9.91 -16.40 -8.56
C ALA A 51 -9.31 -15.24 -9.36
N VAL A 52 -8.71 -14.27 -8.69
CA VAL A 52 -8.00 -13.15 -9.35
C VAL A 52 -6.82 -13.66 -10.18
N ALA A 53 -6.07 -14.65 -9.67
CA ALA A 53 -4.97 -15.23 -10.42
C ALA A 53 -5.43 -15.90 -11.71
N ARG A 54 -6.54 -16.67 -11.68
CA ARG A 54 -7.12 -17.25 -12.90
C ARG A 54 -7.60 -16.18 -13.89
N GLU A 55 -8.22 -15.10 -13.40
CA GLU A 55 -8.70 -13.99 -14.23
C GLU A 55 -7.54 -13.28 -14.97
N LEU A 56 -6.42 -13.06 -14.26
CA LEU A 56 -5.30 -12.25 -14.77
C LEU A 56 -4.19 -13.09 -15.44
N SER A 57 -4.24 -14.40 -15.36
CA SER A 57 -3.19 -15.29 -15.89
C SER A 57 -2.91 -15.12 -17.39
N ALA A 58 -3.89 -14.68 -18.17
CA ALA A 58 -3.71 -14.39 -19.58
C ALA A 58 -2.83 -13.16 -19.86
N LEU A 59 -2.66 -12.27 -18.88
CA LEU A 59 -1.86 -11.05 -18.99
C LEU A 59 -0.39 -11.25 -18.62
N GLY A 60 -0.06 -12.32 -17.90
CA GLY A 60 1.31 -12.61 -17.48
C GLY A 60 1.39 -13.55 -16.27
N PRO A 61 2.61 -13.78 -15.74
CA PRO A 61 2.83 -14.67 -14.60
C PRO A 61 2.18 -14.09 -13.33
N PHE A 62 1.10 -14.69 -12.87
CA PHE A 62 0.33 -14.25 -11.73
C PHE A 62 -0.10 -15.42 -10.84
N GLU A 63 0.17 -15.36 -9.56
CA GLU A 63 -0.17 -16.38 -8.59
C GLU A 63 -0.89 -15.78 -7.39
N GLY A 64 -1.92 -16.47 -6.89
CA GLY A 64 -2.68 -16.07 -5.72
C GLY A 64 -2.80 -17.19 -4.70
N PHE A 65 -2.60 -16.87 -3.42
CA PHE A 65 -2.64 -17.87 -2.34
C PHE A 65 -3.13 -17.28 -1.02
N GLY A 66 -3.41 -18.18 -0.06
CA GLY A 66 -3.81 -17.81 1.29
C GLY A 66 -2.63 -17.34 2.12
N GLY A 67 -2.84 -16.27 2.93
CA GLY A 67 -1.84 -15.79 3.87
C GLY A 67 -2.40 -14.65 4.73
N THR A 68 -1.87 -14.50 5.93
CA THR A 68 -2.31 -13.47 6.87
C THR A 68 -1.13 -12.76 7.52
N VAL A 69 -1.30 -11.47 7.75
CA VAL A 69 -0.36 -10.65 8.53
C VAL A 69 -0.93 -10.26 9.90
N ALA A 70 -2.00 -10.92 10.34
CA ALA A 70 -2.70 -10.58 11.57
C ALA A 70 -2.08 -11.21 12.84
N SER A 71 -1.13 -12.11 12.70
CA SER A 71 -0.43 -12.77 13.80
C SER A 71 0.97 -13.17 13.39
N GLU A 72 1.88 -13.28 14.33
CA GLU A 72 3.26 -13.70 14.06
C GLU A 72 3.36 -15.07 13.38
N PRO A 73 2.67 -16.14 13.84
CA PRO A 73 2.68 -17.42 13.11
C PRO A 73 2.12 -17.30 11.69
N GLY A 74 1.12 -16.45 11.48
CA GLY A 74 0.55 -16.20 10.16
C GLY A 74 1.53 -15.50 9.21
N VAL A 75 2.32 -14.54 9.72
CA VAL A 75 3.36 -13.87 8.95
C VAL A 75 4.48 -14.84 8.59
N THR A 76 4.94 -15.65 9.55
CA THR A 76 5.97 -16.67 9.31
C THR A 76 5.54 -17.64 8.21
N ALA A 77 4.32 -18.18 8.31
CA ALA A 77 3.77 -19.07 7.29
C ALA A 77 3.66 -18.39 5.91
N LEU A 78 3.24 -17.12 5.87
CA LEU A 78 3.18 -16.34 4.64
C LEU A 78 4.58 -16.15 4.01
N ALA A 79 5.59 -15.81 4.82
CA ALA A 79 6.96 -15.66 4.35
C ALA A 79 7.55 -16.98 3.81
N GLU A 80 7.27 -18.10 4.46
CA GLU A 80 7.65 -19.42 3.99
C GLU A 80 6.97 -19.76 2.66
N GLU A 81 5.70 -19.44 2.53
CA GLU A 81 4.93 -19.70 1.31
C GLU A 81 5.45 -18.86 0.12
N VAL A 82 5.93 -17.64 0.37
CA VAL A 82 6.64 -16.82 -0.63
C VAL A 82 7.98 -17.47 -1.01
N ARG A 83 8.77 -17.94 -0.04
CA ARG A 83 10.07 -18.61 -0.30
C ARG A 83 9.95 -19.88 -1.12
N LYS A 84 8.83 -20.60 -1.04
CA LYS A 84 8.57 -21.78 -1.89
C LYS A 84 8.35 -21.40 -3.36
N ARG A 85 7.92 -20.17 -3.64
CA ARG A 85 7.58 -19.69 -5.00
C ARG A 85 8.70 -18.92 -5.67
N THR A 86 9.57 -18.30 -4.88
CA THR A 86 10.68 -17.50 -5.42
C THR A 86 11.87 -17.47 -4.48
N ASP A 87 13.07 -17.46 -5.05
CA ASP A 87 14.34 -17.32 -4.33
C ASP A 87 14.83 -15.86 -4.26
N ARG A 88 14.10 -14.92 -4.90
CA ARG A 88 14.34 -13.47 -4.88
C ARG A 88 13.03 -12.72 -4.92
N LEU A 89 12.99 -11.56 -4.30
CA LEU A 89 11.84 -10.65 -4.32
C LEU A 89 12.32 -9.24 -4.67
N ASP A 90 11.78 -8.68 -5.73
CA ASP A 90 12.19 -7.35 -6.20
C ASP A 90 11.29 -6.23 -5.67
N ILE A 91 10.01 -6.53 -5.46
CA ILE A 91 9.00 -5.55 -5.04
C ILE A 91 8.13 -6.16 -3.95
N LEU A 92 8.03 -5.46 -2.81
CA LEU A 92 7.09 -5.78 -1.74
C LEU A 92 6.09 -4.63 -1.58
N VAL A 93 4.81 -4.89 -1.84
CA VAL A 93 3.72 -3.95 -1.57
C VAL A 93 2.98 -4.38 -0.30
N ASN A 94 3.23 -3.68 0.79
CA ASN A 94 2.54 -3.85 2.06
C ASN A 94 1.21 -3.10 2.00
N ASN A 95 0.18 -3.74 1.46
CA ASN A 95 -1.16 -3.14 1.32
C ASN A 95 -2.18 -3.72 2.30
N ALA A 96 -1.98 -4.93 2.82
CA ALA A 96 -2.92 -5.51 3.79
C ALA A 96 -3.12 -4.56 4.98
N GLY A 97 -4.38 -4.26 5.29
CA GLY A 97 -4.74 -3.37 6.37
C GLY A 97 -6.20 -3.52 6.77
N VAL A 98 -6.49 -3.06 7.97
CA VAL A 98 -7.84 -3.02 8.55
C VAL A 98 -8.09 -1.67 9.20
N ASN A 99 -9.36 -1.31 9.32
CA ASN A 99 -9.84 -0.16 10.08
C ASN A 99 -10.70 -0.62 11.25
N TRP A 100 -10.82 0.27 12.23
CA TRP A 100 -11.76 0.17 13.34
C TRP A 100 -12.26 1.57 13.66
N GLY A 101 -13.59 1.75 13.66
CA GLY A 101 -14.23 3.01 14.00
C GLY A 101 -15.21 2.82 15.16
N ALA A 102 -15.14 3.71 16.16
CA ALA A 102 -16.08 3.82 17.26
C ALA A 102 -15.97 5.22 17.88
N PRO A 103 -17.04 5.73 18.56
CA PRO A 103 -16.96 6.94 19.36
C PRO A 103 -15.86 6.85 20.41
N PHE A 104 -15.31 7.99 20.85
CA PHE A 104 -14.21 8.03 21.81
C PHE A 104 -14.53 7.29 23.10
N GLU A 105 -15.72 7.52 23.65
CA GLU A 105 -16.16 6.97 24.94
C GLU A 105 -16.32 5.45 24.93
N THR A 106 -16.53 4.86 23.75
CA THR A 106 -16.78 3.42 23.58
C THR A 106 -15.69 2.72 22.79
N PHE A 107 -14.53 3.40 22.57
CA PHE A 107 -13.45 2.85 21.77
C PHE A 107 -12.71 1.74 22.54
N GLU A 108 -12.94 0.51 22.17
CA GLU A 108 -12.45 -0.69 22.88
C GLU A 108 -10.97 -0.98 22.60
N TRP A 109 -10.29 -1.56 23.60
CA TRP A 109 -8.91 -2.03 23.51
C TRP A 109 -8.68 -2.95 22.29
N LYS A 110 -9.61 -3.86 22.02
CA LYS A 110 -9.52 -4.79 20.86
C LYS A 110 -9.41 -4.09 19.51
N GLY A 111 -9.93 -2.86 19.39
CA GLY A 111 -9.79 -2.04 18.19
C GLY A 111 -8.33 -1.62 17.95
N TRP A 112 -7.59 -1.32 19.02
CA TRP A 112 -6.15 -1.04 18.97
C TRP A 112 -5.35 -2.29 18.60
N GLU A 113 -5.54 -3.38 19.34
CA GLU A 113 -4.80 -4.64 19.09
C GLU A 113 -4.98 -5.12 17.66
N ARG A 114 -6.20 -5.12 17.16
CA ARG A 114 -6.50 -5.56 15.80
C ARG A 114 -5.84 -4.68 14.75
N VAL A 115 -5.93 -3.36 14.90
CA VAL A 115 -5.44 -2.42 13.89
C VAL A 115 -3.92 -2.33 13.92
N LEU A 116 -3.31 -2.17 15.09
CA LEU A 116 -1.86 -2.14 15.22
C LEU A 116 -1.23 -3.48 14.85
N GLY A 117 -1.86 -4.59 15.25
CA GLY A 117 -1.42 -5.94 14.90
C GLY A 117 -1.27 -6.16 13.40
N VAL A 118 -2.30 -5.78 12.63
CA VAL A 118 -2.27 -5.94 11.16
C VAL A 118 -1.44 -4.87 10.48
N ASN A 119 -1.75 -3.59 10.76
CA ASN A 119 -1.24 -2.47 9.96
C ASN A 119 0.22 -2.13 10.26
N VAL A 120 0.71 -2.45 11.47
CA VAL A 120 2.06 -2.08 11.93
C VAL A 120 2.90 -3.33 12.17
N MET A 121 2.51 -4.16 13.14
CA MET A 121 3.31 -5.33 13.53
C MET A 121 3.44 -6.33 12.39
N GLY A 122 2.33 -6.68 11.74
CA GLY A 122 2.30 -7.61 10.61
C GLY A 122 3.09 -7.10 9.40
N LEU A 123 2.96 -5.80 9.08
CA LEU A 123 3.74 -5.15 8.02
C LEU A 123 5.24 -5.22 8.31
N PHE A 124 5.65 -4.83 9.51
CA PHE A 124 7.06 -4.84 9.92
C PHE A 124 7.63 -6.26 9.93
N THR A 125 6.94 -7.20 10.55
CA THR A 125 7.39 -8.59 10.67
C THR A 125 7.53 -9.25 9.29
N LEU A 126 6.57 -9.06 8.39
CA LEU A 126 6.66 -9.58 7.02
C LEU A 126 7.83 -8.97 6.25
N THR A 127 8.02 -7.66 6.38
CA THR A 127 9.16 -6.95 5.77
C THR A 127 10.49 -7.52 6.27
N ARG A 128 10.63 -7.71 7.59
CA ARG A 128 11.81 -8.35 8.22
C ARG A 128 12.06 -9.74 7.66
N ASP A 129 11.03 -10.56 7.63
CA ASP A 129 11.15 -11.97 7.24
C ASP A 129 11.45 -12.14 5.74
N LEU A 130 10.99 -11.21 4.89
CA LEU A 130 11.27 -11.20 3.44
C LEU A 130 12.51 -10.37 3.05
N MET A 131 13.12 -9.65 3.98
CA MET A 131 14.32 -8.84 3.72
C MET A 131 15.46 -9.62 3.06
N PRO A 132 15.76 -10.88 3.44
CA PRO A 132 16.79 -11.66 2.74
C PRO A 132 16.53 -11.84 1.24
N LEU A 133 15.26 -11.97 0.81
CA LEU A 133 14.91 -12.07 -0.61
C LEU A 133 15.03 -10.73 -1.33
N LEU A 134 14.68 -9.62 -0.66
CA LEU A 134 14.83 -8.26 -1.20
C LEU A 134 16.30 -7.90 -1.40
N LEU A 135 17.14 -8.21 -0.42
CA LEU A 135 18.59 -7.96 -0.49
C LEU A 135 19.28 -8.74 -1.61
N LYS A 136 18.77 -9.93 -1.96
CA LYS A 136 19.26 -10.70 -3.10
C LYS A 136 18.94 -10.05 -4.44
N SER A 137 17.88 -9.24 -4.50
CA SER A 137 17.37 -8.66 -5.74
C SER A 137 17.92 -7.27 -6.01
N GLY A 138 18.23 -6.52 -4.94
CA GLY A 138 18.65 -5.12 -5.03
C GLY A 138 20.02 -4.96 -5.68
N GLY A 139 20.14 -4.00 -6.58
CA GLY A 139 21.39 -3.56 -7.18
C GLY A 139 21.42 -2.04 -7.32
N GLU A 140 22.58 -1.46 -7.61
CA GLU A 140 22.80 -0.01 -7.68
C GLU A 140 21.83 0.66 -8.67
N ASP A 141 21.76 0.15 -9.89
CA ASP A 141 20.90 0.73 -10.94
C ASP A 141 19.42 0.38 -10.79
N ARG A 142 19.11 -0.66 -10.03
CA ARG A 142 17.75 -1.20 -9.90
C ARG A 142 17.55 -1.79 -8.50
N PRO A 143 17.35 -0.94 -7.49
CA PRO A 143 17.17 -1.39 -6.11
C PRO A 143 15.91 -2.26 -5.96
N ALA A 144 15.91 -3.15 -4.98
CA ALA A 144 14.67 -3.74 -4.51
C ALA A 144 13.80 -2.65 -3.87
N THR A 145 12.49 -2.80 -3.95
CA THR A 145 11.58 -1.71 -3.56
C THR A 145 10.50 -2.21 -2.61
N ILE A 146 10.35 -1.51 -1.49
CA ILE A 146 9.23 -1.70 -0.57
C ILE A 146 8.31 -0.50 -0.71
N VAL A 147 7.03 -0.75 -0.98
CA VAL A 147 5.98 0.27 -1.00
C VAL A 147 4.96 -0.05 0.07
N ASN A 148 4.88 0.79 1.08
CA ASN A 148 3.88 0.69 2.14
C ASN A 148 2.63 1.50 1.75
N ILE A 149 1.45 0.90 1.82
CA ILE A 149 0.21 1.64 1.63
C ILE A 149 -0.16 2.30 2.96
N GLY A 150 0.19 3.58 3.05
CA GLY A 150 -0.16 4.49 4.13
C GLY A 150 -1.62 4.93 4.09
N SER A 151 -1.85 6.18 4.42
CA SER A 151 -3.12 6.89 4.25
C SER A 151 -2.88 8.38 4.48
N VAL A 152 -3.66 9.25 3.85
CA VAL A 152 -3.71 10.67 4.22
C VAL A 152 -3.97 10.86 5.72
N MET A 153 -4.74 9.98 6.35
CA MET A 153 -5.01 9.99 7.80
C MET A 153 -3.77 9.72 8.67
N GLY A 154 -2.67 9.27 8.09
CA GLY A 154 -1.38 9.20 8.79
C GLY A 154 -0.66 10.55 8.87
N THR A 155 -1.15 11.57 8.17
CA THR A 155 -0.53 12.91 8.10
C THR A 155 -1.49 13.99 8.63
N VAL A 156 -2.79 13.89 8.34
CA VAL A 156 -3.80 14.88 8.73
C VAL A 156 -4.90 14.27 9.58
N THR A 157 -5.52 15.09 10.41
CA THR A 157 -6.63 14.72 11.29
C THR A 157 -7.94 14.82 10.54
N GLN A 158 -8.49 13.71 10.03
CA GLN A 158 -9.71 13.70 9.23
C GLN A 158 -10.88 12.90 9.81
N SER A 159 -10.69 12.16 10.90
CA SER A 159 -11.75 11.30 11.42
C SER A 159 -11.74 11.30 12.93
N GLU A 160 -12.89 11.60 13.49
CA GLU A 160 -13.14 11.59 14.93
C GLU A 160 -13.37 10.19 15.53
N SER A 161 -13.41 9.14 14.72
CA SER A 161 -13.72 7.79 15.20
C SER A 161 -12.69 6.71 14.82
N ALA A 162 -11.71 7.03 14.00
CA ALA A 162 -10.72 6.07 13.50
C ALA A 162 -9.34 6.19 14.17
N TYR A 163 -9.33 6.34 15.50
CA TYR A 163 -8.13 6.64 16.31
C TYR A 163 -6.98 5.66 16.05
N SER A 164 -7.23 4.35 16.21
CA SER A 164 -6.21 3.34 16.00
C SER A 164 -5.74 3.25 14.56
N TYR A 165 -6.62 3.51 13.59
CA TYR A 165 -6.26 3.52 12.17
C TYR A 165 -5.33 4.68 11.83
N ALA A 166 -5.69 5.91 12.20
CA ALA A 166 -4.88 7.10 11.98
C ALA A 166 -3.49 6.94 12.63
N ALA A 167 -3.45 6.52 13.90
CA ALA A 167 -2.22 6.24 14.61
C ALA A 167 -1.37 5.16 13.91
N SER A 168 -2.00 4.06 13.43
CA SER A 168 -1.29 3.02 12.69
C SER A 168 -0.68 3.52 11.40
N LYS A 169 -1.38 4.41 10.67
CA LYS A 169 -0.87 4.97 9.41
C LYS A 169 0.25 5.99 9.63
N SER A 170 0.21 6.76 10.71
CA SER A 170 1.34 7.59 11.15
C SER A 170 2.57 6.74 11.52
N ALA A 171 2.36 5.62 12.23
CA ALA A 171 3.42 4.66 12.53
C ALA A 171 4.03 4.07 11.26
N VAL A 172 3.21 3.68 10.27
CA VAL A 172 3.69 3.19 8.96
C VAL A 172 4.53 4.24 8.24
N HIS A 173 4.10 5.51 8.24
CA HIS A 173 4.88 6.61 7.64
C HIS A 173 6.25 6.76 8.33
N HIS A 174 6.29 6.68 9.65
CA HIS A 174 7.55 6.81 10.38
C HIS A 174 8.45 5.60 10.17
N LEU A 175 7.93 4.36 10.25
CA LEU A 175 8.66 3.14 9.94
C LEU A 175 9.22 3.14 8.51
N THR A 176 8.49 3.68 7.55
CA THR A 176 8.97 3.85 6.16
C THR A 176 10.29 4.63 6.14
N ARG A 177 10.39 5.74 6.88
CA ARG A 177 11.61 6.56 6.95
C ARG A 177 12.75 5.84 7.67
N ILE A 178 12.45 5.15 8.77
CA ILE A 178 13.45 4.36 9.52
C ILE A 178 14.06 3.29 8.60
N LEU A 179 13.21 2.46 7.98
CA LEU A 179 13.67 1.38 7.11
C LEU A 179 14.38 1.91 5.86
N ALA A 180 13.95 3.05 5.32
CA ALA A 180 14.63 3.71 4.21
C ALA A 180 16.07 4.09 4.56
N GLY A 181 16.28 4.71 5.72
CA GLY A 181 17.61 5.06 6.20
C GLY A 181 18.50 3.84 6.46
N GLU A 182 17.92 2.77 7.00
CA GLU A 182 18.65 1.54 7.33
C GLU A 182 19.10 0.75 6.09
N PHE A 183 18.25 0.69 5.04
CA PHE A 183 18.48 -0.21 3.91
C PHE A 183 18.91 0.48 2.62
N ALA A 184 18.94 1.82 2.54
CA ALA A 184 19.36 2.55 1.33
C ALA A 184 20.76 2.13 0.84
N GLY A 185 21.75 2.05 1.73
CA GLY A 185 23.11 1.60 1.41
C GLY A 185 23.23 0.11 1.05
N ARG A 186 22.11 -0.64 1.13
CA ARG A 186 22.02 -2.05 0.77
C ARG A 186 21.13 -2.28 -0.46
N HIS A 187 20.94 -1.24 -1.26
CA HIS A 187 20.14 -1.23 -2.50
C HIS A 187 18.68 -1.66 -2.31
N VAL A 188 18.05 -1.22 -1.21
CA VAL A 188 16.61 -1.36 -0.99
C VAL A 188 16.02 0.01 -0.74
N THR A 189 15.07 0.43 -1.57
CA THR A 189 14.27 1.64 -1.35
C THR A 189 13.01 1.31 -0.57
N VAL A 190 12.63 2.19 0.35
CA VAL A 190 11.40 2.03 1.14
C VAL A 190 10.62 3.34 1.09
N ASN A 191 9.42 3.29 0.51
CA ASN A 191 8.55 4.46 0.37
C ASN A 191 7.13 4.12 0.81
N ALA A 192 6.31 5.13 1.05
CA ALA A 192 4.88 4.96 1.26
C ALA A 192 4.08 5.78 0.25
N ILE A 193 2.97 5.22 -0.20
CA ILE A 193 1.90 5.96 -0.85
C ILE A 193 0.85 6.24 0.23
N ALA A 194 0.39 7.49 0.32
CA ALA A 194 -0.65 7.93 1.25
C ALA A 194 -1.94 8.28 0.47
N PRO A 195 -2.82 7.28 0.21
CA PRO A 195 -4.05 7.52 -0.52
C PRO A 195 -5.02 8.40 0.28
N GLY A 196 -5.72 9.29 -0.44
CA GLY A 196 -6.94 9.94 0.01
C GLY A 196 -8.17 9.04 -0.19
N PRO A 197 -9.35 9.62 -0.41
CA PRO A 197 -10.57 8.87 -0.65
C PRO A 197 -10.55 8.13 -2.00
N PHE A 198 -10.55 6.81 -1.94
CA PHE A 198 -10.74 5.90 -3.08
C PHE A 198 -11.94 5.00 -2.84
N LYS A 199 -12.67 4.66 -3.91
CA LYS A 199 -13.75 3.67 -3.81
C LYS A 199 -13.15 2.26 -3.58
N SER A 200 -13.54 1.62 -2.48
CA SER A 200 -13.08 0.27 -2.10
C SER A 200 -14.11 -0.40 -1.19
N LYS A 201 -13.97 -1.71 -0.93
CA LYS A 201 -14.81 -2.38 0.07
C LYS A 201 -14.69 -1.76 1.48
N MET A 202 -13.55 -1.15 1.80
CA MET A 202 -13.32 -0.52 3.10
C MET A 202 -14.10 0.81 3.23
N THR A 203 -14.37 1.48 2.11
CA THR A 203 -15.04 2.79 2.06
C THR A 203 -16.48 2.72 1.57
N SER A 204 -16.94 1.56 1.08
CA SER A 204 -18.28 1.38 0.48
C SER A 204 -19.40 1.74 1.44
N PHE A 205 -19.26 1.43 2.74
CA PHE A 205 -20.28 1.76 3.76
C PHE A 205 -20.62 3.26 3.82
N ALA A 206 -19.66 4.12 3.45
CA ALA A 206 -19.83 5.58 3.38
C ALA A 206 -20.07 6.06 1.94
N LEU A 207 -19.25 5.62 0.99
CA LEU A 207 -19.23 6.13 -0.39
C LEU A 207 -20.35 5.57 -1.29
N ASP A 208 -21.01 4.49 -0.91
CA ASP A 208 -22.18 3.97 -1.65
C ASP A 208 -23.49 4.72 -1.29
N LYS A 209 -23.46 5.56 -0.25
CA LYS A 209 -24.54 6.46 0.12
C LYS A 209 -24.33 7.82 -0.54
N GLN A 210 -25.39 8.42 -1.11
CA GLN A 210 -25.29 9.71 -1.79
C GLN A 210 -24.74 10.83 -0.89
N GLU A 211 -25.21 10.90 0.34
CA GLU A 211 -24.74 11.88 1.35
C GLU A 211 -23.27 11.71 1.69
N GLY A 212 -22.83 10.47 1.92
CA GLY A 212 -21.44 10.16 2.23
C GLY A 212 -20.50 10.41 1.05
N LEU A 213 -20.95 10.12 -0.18
CA LEU A 213 -20.20 10.48 -1.38
C LEU A 213 -20.09 12.01 -1.53
N ALA A 214 -21.18 12.74 -1.36
CA ALA A 214 -21.17 14.19 -1.45
C ALA A 214 -20.23 14.81 -0.39
N ALA A 215 -20.28 14.33 0.85
CA ALA A 215 -19.38 14.77 1.92
C ALA A 215 -17.91 14.46 1.60
N ALA A 216 -17.62 13.26 1.09
CA ALA A 216 -16.26 12.89 0.68
C ALA A 216 -15.75 13.78 -0.46
N LEU A 217 -16.59 14.08 -1.45
CA LEU A 217 -16.23 14.96 -2.57
C LEU A 217 -15.99 16.39 -2.11
N ALA A 218 -16.81 16.91 -1.19
CA ALA A 218 -16.63 18.25 -0.62
C ALA A 218 -15.32 18.39 0.19
N ALA A 219 -14.84 17.29 0.79
CA ALA A 219 -13.59 17.27 1.53
C ALA A 219 -12.33 17.14 0.63
N VAL A 220 -12.50 16.86 -0.65
CA VAL A 220 -11.38 16.73 -1.61
C VAL A 220 -11.28 17.98 -2.47
N PRO A 221 -10.20 18.77 -2.42
CA PRO A 221 -10.05 19.97 -3.26
C PRO A 221 -10.25 19.72 -4.77
N MET A 222 -9.79 18.58 -5.28
CA MET A 222 -10.01 18.20 -6.68
C MET A 222 -11.45 17.71 -6.97
N GLN A 223 -12.35 17.69 -5.99
CA GLN A 223 -13.78 17.35 -6.10
C GLN A 223 -14.04 16.00 -6.80
N ARG A 224 -13.14 15.06 -6.68
CA ARG A 224 -13.29 13.69 -7.18
C ARG A 224 -12.61 12.68 -6.26
N LEU A 225 -13.07 11.45 -6.30
CA LEU A 225 -12.37 10.33 -5.70
C LEU A 225 -11.12 9.98 -6.54
N GLY A 226 -10.15 9.36 -5.88
CA GLY A 226 -9.01 8.75 -6.55
C GLY A 226 -9.46 7.62 -7.48
N ARG A 227 -8.84 7.52 -8.64
CA ARG A 227 -9.03 6.47 -9.64
C ARG A 227 -7.92 5.44 -9.57
N PRO A 228 -8.13 4.20 -10.06
CA PRO A 228 -7.08 3.18 -10.12
C PRO A 228 -5.77 3.70 -10.73
N GLU A 229 -5.86 4.49 -11.80
CA GLU A 229 -4.71 5.03 -12.51
C GLU A 229 -3.90 6.02 -11.68
N ASP A 230 -4.53 6.79 -10.78
CA ASP A 230 -3.84 7.73 -9.90
C ASP A 230 -2.90 6.98 -8.93
N LEU A 231 -3.32 5.81 -8.42
CA LEU A 231 -2.49 4.96 -7.57
C LEU A 231 -1.44 4.19 -8.38
N ALA A 232 -1.84 3.62 -9.51
CA ALA A 232 -0.99 2.79 -10.37
C ALA A 232 0.22 3.57 -10.88
N ALA A 233 0.02 4.81 -11.34
CA ALA A 233 1.11 5.66 -11.84
C ALA A 233 2.16 5.93 -10.75
N THR A 234 1.73 6.26 -9.52
CA THR A 234 2.65 6.49 -8.40
C THR A 234 3.39 5.20 -8.01
N LEU A 235 2.70 4.06 -7.99
CA LEU A 235 3.33 2.77 -7.73
C LEU A 235 4.40 2.44 -8.76
N LEU A 236 4.09 2.57 -10.05
CA LEU A 236 5.03 2.28 -11.14
C LEU A 236 6.22 3.26 -11.15
N TYR A 237 6.01 4.53 -10.79
CA TYR A 237 7.11 5.44 -10.55
C TYR A 237 8.05 4.91 -9.47
N LEU A 238 7.53 4.54 -8.29
CA LEU A 238 8.34 4.08 -7.16
C LEU A 238 9.05 2.74 -7.43
N THR A 239 8.44 1.87 -8.22
CA THR A 239 8.95 0.51 -8.48
C THR A 239 9.75 0.38 -9.77
N GLY A 240 9.63 1.33 -10.69
CA GLY A 240 10.42 1.42 -11.92
C GLY A 240 11.77 2.11 -11.71
N ARG A 241 12.54 2.22 -12.78
CA ARG A 241 13.84 2.91 -12.74
C ARG A 241 13.72 4.40 -12.40
N GLY A 242 12.59 5.03 -12.73
CA GLY A 242 12.36 6.44 -12.43
C GLY A 242 12.35 6.75 -10.92
N GLY A 243 12.00 5.78 -10.09
CA GLY A 243 12.00 5.89 -8.63
C GLY A 243 13.27 5.37 -7.94
N ALA A 244 14.28 4.90 -8.68
CA ALA A 244 15.46 4.22 -8.10
C ALA A 244 16.25 5.09 -7.09
N TYR A 245 16.15 6.41 -7.18
CA TYR A 245 16.80 7.35 -6.25
C TYR A 245 15.82 7.95 -5.23
N THR A 246 14.59 7.40 -5.13
CA THR A 246 13.56 7.84 -4.19
C THR A 246 13.44 6.84 -3.05
N THR A 247 13.77 7.27 -1.83
CA THR A 247 13.60 6.46 -0.62
C THR A 247 13.23 7.33 0.57
N GLY A 248 12.43 6.81 1.50
CA GLY A 248 11.91 7.53 2.67
C GLY A 248 10.76 8.50 2.36
N ALA A 249 10.29 8.55 1.13
CA ALA A 249 9.19 9.42 0.72
C ALA A 249 7.84 8.89 1.21
N ILE A 250 6.98 9.83 1.59
CA ILE A 250 5.55 9.59 1.82
C ILE A 250 4.81 10.40 0.75
N ILE A 251 4.31 9.74 -0.28
CA ILE A 251 3.72 10.40 -1.44
C ILE A 251 2.19 10.44 -1.28
N PRO A 252 1.58 11.61 -1.04
CA PRO A 252 0.14 11.74 -1.03
C PRO A 252 -0.44 11.54 -2.44
N VAL A 253 -1.48 10.72 -2.54
CA VAL A 253 -2.31 10.54 -3.74
C VAL A 253 -3.74 10.76 -3.29
N ASP A 254 -4.10 12.03 -3.04
CA ASP A 254 -5.23 12.37 -2.20
C ASP A 254 -6.11 13.53 -2.73
N GLY A 255 -5.82 14.03 -3.92
CA GLY A 255 -6.57 15.14 -4.53
C GLY A 255 -6.45 16.46 -3.78
N GLY A 256 -5.37 16.63 -2.98
CA GLY A 256 -5.07 17.84 -2.24
C GLY A 256 -5.58 17.85 -0.79
N VAL A 257 -6.14 16.74 -0.31
CA VAL A 257 -6.68 16.62 1.05
C VAL A 257 -5.65 16.97 2.13
N SER A 258 -4.41 16.53 1.97
CA SER A 258 -3.35 16.74 2.97
C SER A 258 -2.80 18.16 3.03
N VAL A 259 -3.08 18.98 2.05
CA VAL A 259 -2.63 20.38 1.96
C VAL A 259 -3.79 21.38 1.96
N TYR A 260 -5.01 20.90 2.06
CA TYR A 260 -6.19 21.76 2.08
C TYR A 260 -6.30 22.50 3.42
N ALA A 261 -6.25 23.82 3.33
CA ALA A 261 -6.68 24.69 4.42
C ALA A 261 -8.03 25.31 4.02
N PRO A 262 -9.06 25.29 4.89
CA PRO A 262 -10.29 26.02 4.61
C PRO A 262 -9.95 27.50 4.40
N PRO A 263 -10.74 28.25 3.60
CA PRO A 263 -10.53 29.67 3.38
C PRO A 263 -10.33 30.39 4.72
N ALA A 264 -9.27 31.19 4.79
CA ALA A 264 -9.02 31.97 5.99
C ALA A 264 -10.19 32.96 6.23
N MET A 265 -10.47 33.24 7.49
CA MET A 265 -11.53 34.20 7.90
C MET A 265 -11.34 35.60 7.32
N LEU A 266 -10.20 35.88 6.66
CA LEU A 266 -9.82 37.14 6.05
C LEU A 266 -9.94 37.15 4.51
N SER A 267 -10.52 36.10 3.90
CA SER A 267 -10.69 36.04 2.44
C SER A 267 -11.85 36.90 1.91
N GLU A 268 -12.47 37.70 2.77
CA GLU A 268 -13.50 38.69 2.42
C GLU A 268 -12.99 40.14 2.43
N ILE A 269 -11.66 40.34 2.35
CA ILE A 269 -11.05 41.68 2.22
C ILE A 269 -10.59 41.88 0.78
#